data_d1fe0ac0868921da588040fa13d9f6e2
#
_entry.id   d1fe0ac0868921da588040fa13d9f6e2
#
_cell.length_a   1.000
_cell.length_b   1.000
_cell.length_c   1.000
_cell.angle_alpha   90.00
_cell.angle_beta   90.00
_cell.angle_gamma   90.00
#
_symmetry.space_group_name_H-M   'P 1'
#
loop_
_entity.id
_entity.type
_entity.pdbx_description
1 polymer ?
#
loop_
_entity_poly.entity_id
_entity_poly.type
_entity_poly.pdbx_seq_one_letter_code
_entity_poly.pdbx_strand_id
1 'polypeptide(L)'
;VVSLRMTALSPNDTTLGAALAMMRAQNNAEAIKSAKDYIAPSWNLTLADARGIALKTIGAMPRREPGHQSQGRMPSPGWIAENRWTGRLPYRDNPEFINPESGLLGNTNNKLIDRPFPRHMSFDWGDSQRIKRWQKLMTTRKVHSRDSFIEAQLDTVSFTARSLLPLIGAELWFSSETATGSTAEKRRKKALDMLARWNGEMNEHLPEPLLYSAW
;
A
#
# COMPACT_ATOMS: atom_id res chain seq x y z
N VAL A 1 -25.76 -5.78 19.34
CA VAL A 1 -25.94 -6.37 17.99
C VAL A 1 -25.54 -5.32 16.97
N VAL A 2 -24.73 -5.71 15.99
CA VAL A 2 -24.24 -4.84 14.92
C VAL A 2 -24.67 -5.45 13.57
N SER A 3 -25.16 -4.59 12.65
CA SER A 3 -25.45 -5.00 11.27
C SER A 3 -24.29 -4.58 10.37
N LEU A 4 -23.79 -5.50 9.56
CA LEU A 4 -22.72 -5.26 8.60
C LEU A 4 -23.29 -5.13 7.19
N ARG A 5 -22.91 -4.06 6.49
CA ARG A 5 -23.16 -3.87 5.06
C ARG A 5 -21.83 -3.75 4.32
N MET A 6 -21.56 -4.66 3.39
CA MET A 6 -20.37 -4.63 2.55
C MET A 6 -20.69 -5.04 1.11
N THR A 7 -19.88 -4.61 0.16
CA THR A 7 -20.13 -4.85 -1.27
C THR A 7 -20.07 -6.32 -1.63
N ALA A 8 -19.23 -7.12 -0.95
CA ALA A 8 -19.14 -8.57 -1.14
C ALA A 8 -20.41 -9.35 -0.75
N LEU A 9 -21.32 -8.74 0.02
CA LEU A 9 -22.61 -9.36 0.40
C LEU A 9 -23.75 -8.97 -0.57
N SER A 10 -23.41 -8.45 -1.74
CA SER A 10 -24.41 -8.10 -2.76
C SER A 10 -25.05 -9.35 -3.35
N PRO A 11 -26.39 -9.49 -3.35
CA PRO A 11 -27.05 -10.61 -4.02
C PRO A 11 -26.88 -10.60 -5.54
N ASN A 12 -26.49 -9.45 -6.10
CA ASN A 12 -26.23 -9.28 -7.54
C ASN A 12 -24.70 -9.17 -7.78
N ASP A 13 -23.91 -10.07 -7.19
CA ASP A 13 -22.47 -10.10 -7.40
C ASP A 13 -22.13 -10.67 -8.77
N THR A 14 -21.46 -9.86 -9.59
CA THR A 14 -21.00 -10.20 -10.95
C THR A 14 -19.48 -10.37 -11.04
N THR A 15 -18.80 -10.42 -9.90
CA THR A 15 -17.34 -10.47 -9.79
C THR A 15 -16.72 -11.58 -10.61
N LEU A 16 -17.24 -12.82 -10.50
CA LEU A 16 -16.67 -13.96 -11.21
C LEU A 16 -16.81 -13.81 -12.73
N GLY A 17 -17.97 -13.33 -13.20
CA GLY A 17 -18.17 -13.06 -14.63
C GLY A 17 -17.21 -12.01 -15.17
N ALA A 18 -17.00 -10.92 -14.42
CA ALA A 18 -16.03 -9.87 -14.76
C ALA A 18 -14.59 -10.39 -14.74
N ALA A 19 -14.23 -11.23 -13.77
CA ALA A 19 -12.91 -11.84 -13.69
C ALA A 19 -12.62 -12.71 -14.93
N LEU A 20 -13.57 -13.56 -15.33
CA LEU A 20 -13.45 -14.39 -16.52
C LEU A 20 -13.39 -13.56 -17.81
N ALA A 21 -14.12 -12.45 -17.87
CA ALA A 21 -14.05 -11.52 -18.99
C ALA A 21 -12.69 -10.82 -19.08
N MET A 22 -12.10 -10.42 -17.96
CA MET A 22 -10.74 -9.85 -17.92
C MET A 22 -9.69 -10.85 -18.42
N MET A 23 -9.81 -12.12 -18.09
CA MET A 23 -8.88 -13.17 -18.58
C MET A 23 -8.88 -13.34 -20.10
N ARG A 24 -9.94 -12.90 -20.79
CA ARG A 24 -10.07 -12.94 -22.25
C ARG A 24 -9.64 -11.65 -22.95
N ALA A 25 -9.36 -10.61 -22.18
CA ALA A 25 -8.96 -9.32 -22.71
C ALA A 25 -7.62 -9.40 -23.46
N GLN A 26 -7.55 -8.75 -24.63
CA GLN A 26 -6.36 -8.77 -25.49
C GLN A 26 -5.46 -7.56 -25.29
N ASN A 27 -5.91 -6.56 -24.52
CA ASN A 27 -5.17 -5.34 -24.25
C ASN A 27 -5.68 -4.67 -22.97
N ASN A 28 -4.93 -3.65 -22.50
CA ASN A 28 -5.24 -2.91 -21.27
C ASN A 28 -6.65 -2.30 -21.26
N ALA A 29 -7.08 -1.72 -22.38
CA ALA A 29 -8.39 -1.07 -22.49
C ALA A 29 -9.55 -2.08 -22.37
N GLU A 30 -9.42 -3.25 -22.98
CA GLU A 30 -10.39 -4.32 -22.85
C GLU A 30 -10.45 -4.89 -21.43
N ALA A 31 -9.30 -5.06 -20.78
CA ALA A 31 -9.24 -5.52 -19.39
C ALA A 31 -9.93 -4.52 -18.46
N ILE A 32 -9.64 -3.22 -18.58
CA ILE A 32 -10.29 -2.17 -17.81
C ILE A 32 -11.80 -2.15 -18.05
N LYS A 33 -12.24 -2.27 -19.31
CA LYS A 33 -13.66 -2.32 -19.65
C LYS A 33 -14.36 -3.53 -19.04
N SER A 34 -13.72 -4.69 -19.12
CA SER A 34 -14.25 -5.95 -18.57
C SER A 34 -14.37 -5.93 -17.05
N ALA A 35 -13.49 -5.18 -16.37
CA ALA A 35 -13.50 -5.02 -14.93
C ALA A 35 -14.64 -4.13 -14.40
N LYS A 36 -15.45 -3.51 -15.26
CA LYS A 36 -16.55 -2.61 -14.87
C LYS A 36 -17.56 -3.29 -13.94
N ASP A 37 -17.84 -4.56 -14.18
CA ASP A 37 -18.84 -5.32 -13.43
C ASP A 37 -18.22 -6.13 -12.28
N TYR A 38 -16.96 -5.89 -11.97
CA TYR A 38 -16.29 -6.46 -10.81
C TYR A 38 -16.75 -5.73 -9.53
N ILE A 39 -17.29 -6.48 -8.56
CA ILE A 39 -17.93 -5.91 -7.37
C ILE A 39 -16.99 -5.90 -6.17
N ALA A 40 -16.41 -7.04 -5.82
CA ALA A 40 -15.61 -7.19 -4.61
C ALA A 40 -14.62 -8.37 -4.70
N PRO A 41 -13.49 -8.30 -3.94
CA PRO A 41 -13.02 -7.15 -3.17
C PRO A 41 -12.52 -6.01 -4.05
N SER A 42 -12.32 -4.81 -3.50
CA SER A 42 -11.69 -3.74 -4.25
C SER A 42 -10.19 -3.97 -4.38
N TRP A 43 -9.66 -3.92 -5.60
CA TRP A 43 -8.25 -4.15 -5.91
C TRP A 43 -7.68 -3.09 -6.85
N ASN A 44 -6.37 -3.00 -6.88
CA ASN A 44 -5.63 -2.25 -7.89
C ASN A 44 -5.14 -3.22 -8.96
N LEU A 45 -5.74 -3.13 -10.13
CA LEU A 45 -5.38 -3.90 -11.30
C LEU A 45 -4.26 -3.19 -12.05
N THR A 46 -3.08 -3.79 -12.08
CA THR A 46 -1.94 -3.31 -12.87
C THR A 46 -1.85 -4.11 -14.17
N LEU A 47 -1.72 -3.41 -15.28
CA LEU A 47 -1.78 -3.96 -16.62
C LEU A 47 -0.59 -3.50 -17.46
N ALA A 48 -0.13 -4.36 -18.36
CA ALA A 48 0.85 -4.02 -19.37
C ALA A 48 0.53 -4.75 -20.68
N ASP A 49 0.65 -4.05 -21.79
CA ASP A 49 0.57 -4.59 -23.15
C ASP A 49 1.62 -3.94 -24.06
N ALA A 50 1.62 -4.28 -25.35
CA ALA A 50 2.55 -3.70 -26.31
C ALA A 50 2.39 -2.18 -26.54
N ARG A 51 1.31 -1.57 -26.06
CA ARG A 51 1.00 -0.14 -26.21
C ARG A 51 1.32 0.66 -24.95
N GLY A 52 1.48 0.00 -23.80
CA GLY A 52 1.79 0.71 -22.58
C GLY A 52 1.36 0.01 -21.30
N ILE A 53 1.30 0.80 -20.24
CA ILE A 53 1.01 0.37 -18.89
C ILE A 53 -0.22 1.08 -18.33
N ALA A 54 -0.99 0.38 -17.49
CA ALA A 54 -2.15 0.98 -16.84
C ALA A 54 -2.30 0.48 -15.39
N LEU A 55 -2.90 1.31 -14.55
CA LEU A 55 -3.38 0.94 -13.22
C LEU A 55 -4.81 1.41 -13.08
N LYS A 56 -5.70 0.51 -12.73
CA LYS A 56 -7.11 0.79 -12.47
C LYS A 56 -7.54 0.22 -11.12
N THR A 57 -8.13 1.03 -10.27
CA THR A 57 -8.83 0.49 -9.10
C THR A 57 -10.14 -0.11 -9.54
N ILE A 58 -10.33 -1.40 -9.30
CA ILE A 58 -11.56 -2.15 -9.58
C ILE A 58 -12.32 -2.42 -8.29
N GLY A 59 -13.60 -2.75 -8.43
CA GLY A 59 -14.52 -2.96 -7.32
C GLY A 59 -15.54 -1.85 -7.18
N ALA A 60 -16.66 -2.19 -6.55
CA ALA A 60 -17.77 -1.27 -6.34
C ALA A 60 -17.51 -0.37 -5.14
N MET A 61 -17.52 0.95 -5.35
CA MET A 61 -17.37 1.94 -4.30
C MET A 61 -18.74 2.41 -3.79
N PRO A 62 -19.05 2.25 -2.50
CA PRO A 62 -20.31 2.75 -1.95
C PRO A 62 -20.42 4.26 -2.03
N ARG A 63 -21.57 4.78 -2.47
CA ARG A 63 -21.89 6.19 -2.38
C ARG A 63 -22.56 6.47 -1.04
N ARG A 64 -22.04 7.48 -0.35
CA ARG A 64 -22.58 7.97 0.93
C ARG A 64 -23.00 9.42 0.79
N GLU A 65 -23.97 9.83 1.60
CA GLU A 65 -24.40 11.23 1.66
C GLU A 65 -23.34 12.11 2.35
N PRO A 66 -23.20 13.38 1.96
CA PRO A 66 -22.27 14.31 2.61
C PRO A 66 -22.49 14.44 4.12
N GLY A 67 -23.72 14.28 4.59
CA GLY A 67 -24.11 14.33 6.01
C GLY A 67 -23.89 13.04 6.78
N HIS A 68 -23.26 11.99 6.20
CA HIS A 68 -23.00 10.73 6.89
C HIS A 68 -22.16 10.94 8.15
N GLN A 69 -22.70 10.64 9.32
CA GLN A 69 -22.14 11.02 10.63
C GLN A 69 -20.72 10.51 10.89
N SER A 70 -20.45 9.25 10.57
CA SER A 70 -19.10 8.67 10.76
C SER A 70 -18.26 8.70 9.48
N GLN A 71 -18.82 9.14 8.36
CA GLN A 71 -18.18 9.07 7.02
C GLN A 71 -17.75 7.65 6.62
N GLY A 72 -18.26 6.62 7.28
CA GLY A 72 -17.88 5.22 7.09
C GLY A 72 -16.63 4.78 7.85
N ARG A 73 -16.12 5.58 8.78
CA ARG A 73 -14.93 5.25 9.60
C ARG A 73 -15.26 4.38 10.81
N MET A 74 -16.48 4.51 11.33
CA MET A 74 -16.93 3.86 12.56
C MET A 74 -18.37 3.38 12.40
N PRO A 75 -18.85 2.48 13.29
CA PRO A 75 -20.26 2.15 13.37
C PRO A 75 -21.13 3.41 13.49
N SER A 76 -22.25 3.43 12.81
CA SER A 76 -23.18 4.54 12.78
C SER A 76 -24.59 4.07 13.09
N PRO A 77 -25.49 4.91 13.64
CA PRO A 77 -26.89 4.56 13.83
C PRO A 77 -27.55 4.23 12.48
N GLY A 78 -27.88 2.95 12.25
CA GLY A 78 -28.41 2.44 10.98
C GLY A 78 -29.85 2.86 10.67
N TRP A 79 -30.57 3.38 11.69
CA TRP A 79 -31.92 3.93 11.54
C TRP A 79 -31.93 5.38 11.00
N ILE A 80 -30.78 6.06 10.97
CA ILE A 80 -30.62 7.40 10.40
C ILE A 80 -30.37 7.25 8.89
N ALA A 81 -31.19 7.93 8.09
CA ALA A 81 -31.19 7.80 6.63
C ALA A 81 -29.86 8.22 6.00
N GLU A 82 -29.26 9.29 6.52
CA GLU A 82 -27.99 9.88 6.08
C GLU A 82 -26.80 8.93 6.25
N ASN A 83 -26.91 7.94 7.15
CA ASN A 83 -25.88 6.92 7.38
C ASN A 83 -25.97 5.73 6.41
N ARG A 84 -26.92 5.75 5.48
CA ARG A 84 -27.11 4.66 4.52
C ARG A 84 -26.31 4.90 3.24
N TRP A 85 -26.00 3.80 2.56
CA TRP A 85 -25.50 3.91 1.19
C TRP A 85 -26.62 4.26 0.24
N THR A 86 -26.41 5.26 -0.60
CA THR A 86 -27.37 5.74 -1.62
C THR A 86 -27.08 5.17 -3.00
N GLY A 87 -26.28 4.13 -3.06
CA GLY A 87 -25.90 3.44 -4.29
C GLY A 87 -24.41 3.20 -4.38
N ARG A 88 -23.87 3.24 -5.60
CA ARG A 88 -22.45 3.07 -5.90
C ARG A 88 -21.95 4.29 -6.68
N LEU A 89 -20.67 4.62 -6.50
CA LEU A 89 -20.00 5.57 -7.39
C LEU A 89 -19.88 4.96 -8.80
N PRO A 90 -19.95 5.76 -9.85
CA PRO A 90 -19.70 5.28 -11.21
C PRO A 90 -18.28 4.67 -11.32
N TYR A 91 -18.13 3.54 -12.02
CA TYR A 91 -16.84 2.87 -12.19
C TYR A 91 -15.75 3.78 -12.77
N ARG A 92 -16.14 4.71 -13.67
CA ARG A 92 -15.21 5.69 -14.24
C ARG A 92 -14.57 6.61 -13.19
N ASP A 93 -15.20 6.76 -12.02
CA ASP A 93 -14.69 7.61 -10.94
C ASP A 93 -13.63 6.89 -10.10
N ASN A 94 -13.46 5.57 -10.25
CA ASN A 94 -12.39 4.84 -9.61
C ASN A 94 -11.03 5.31 -10.19
N PRO A 95 -9.98 5.40 -9.36
CA PRO A 95 -8.66 5.81 -9.83
C PRO A 95 -8.19 5.04 -11.06
N GLU A 96 -7.67 5.77 -12.04
CA GLU A 96 -7.14 5.23 -13.27
C GLU A 96 -5.91 6.04 -13.71
N PHE A 97 -4.86 5.34 -14.07
CA PHE A 97 -3.62 5.91 -14.59
C PHE A 97 -3.22 5.12 -15.83
N ILE A 98 -3.07 5.78 -16.96
CA ILE A 98 -2.70 5.19 -18.25
C ILE A 98 -1.49 5.92 -18.77
N ASN A 99 -0.41 5.18 -19.07
CA ASN A 99 0.83 5.70 -19.66
C ASN A 99 1.31 7.02 -19.00
N PRO A 100 1.56 7.04 -17.68
CA PRO A 100 2.03 8.26 -17.03
C PRO A 100 3.37 8.71 -17.63
N GLU A 101 3.63 10.02 -17.63
CA GLU A 101 4.86 10.62 -18.17
C GLU A 101 6.13 10.04 -17.53
N SER A 102 6.04 9.63 -16.26
CA SER A 102 7.15 8.98 -15.56
C SER A 102 7.53 7.61 -16.14
N GLY A 103 6.68 7.00 -16.94
CA GLY A 103 6.84 5.62 -17.40
C GLY A 103 6.76 4.56 -16.30
N LEU A 104 6.38 4.94 -15.07
CA LEU A 104 6.36 4.06 -13.90
C LEU A 104 4.96 4.00 -13.31
N LEU A 105 4.46 2.79 -13.10
CA LEU A 105 3.23 2.51 -12.35
C LEU A 105 3.49 1.42 -11.33
N GLY A 106 3.05 1.65 -10.10
CA GLY A 106 3.14 0.67 -9.03
C GLY A 106 2.28 1.04 -7.84
N ASN A 107 1.92 0.04 -7.07
CA ASN A 107 1.18 0.20 -5.83
C ASN A 107 1.66 -0.82 -4.80
N THR A 108 1.83 -0.37 -3.58
CA THR A 108 2.21 -1.19 -2.43
C THR A 108 1.18 -1.09 -1.31
N ASN A 109 -0.10 -0.98 -1.66
CA ASN A 109 -1.25 -0.69 -0.80
C ASN A 109 -1.28 0.74 -0.23
N ASN A 110 -0.45 1.62 -0.77
CA ASN A 110 -0.45 3.04 -0.43
C ASN A 110 -1.67 3.77 -1.05
N LYS A 111 -1.97 4.93 -0.51
CA LYS A 111 -3.00 5.84 -1.03
C LYS A 111 -2.67 6.25 -2.46
N LEU A 112 -3.56 5.97 -3.40
CA LEU A 112 -3.39 6.30 -4.82
C LEU A 112 -3.83 7.73 -5.16
N ILE A 113 -4.88 8.21 -4.50
CA ILE A 113 -5.49 9.49 -4.80
C ILE A 113 -6.02 10.13 -3.54
N ASP A 114 -5.89 11.44 -3.44
CA ASP A 114 -6.44 12.22 -2.34
C ASP A 114 -7.76 12.88 -2.80
N ARG A 115 -8.86 12.35 -2.30
CA ARG A 115 -10.19 12.89 -2.52
C ARG A 115 -10.90 13.04 -1.19
N PRO A 116 -11.53 14.20 -0.93
CA PRO A 116 -12.30 14.39 0.30
C PRO A 116 -13.57 13.53 0.29
N PHE A 117 -14.12 13.31 1.48
CA PHE A 117 -15.46 12.75 1.63
C PHE A 117 -16.50 13.65 0.91
N PRO A 118 -17.51 13.11 0.23
CA PRO A 118 -17.90 11.68 0.14
C PRO A 118 -17.30 10.92 -1.05
N ARG A 119 -16.34 11.49 -1.77
CA ARG A 119 -15.70 10.86 -2.94
C ARG A 119 -14.39 10.14 -2.60
N HIS A 120 -14.05 10.06 -1.33
CA HIS A 120 -12.88 9.30 -0.85
C HIS A 120 -12.96 7.82 -1.22
N MET A 121 -11.80 7.18 -1.28
CA MET A 121 -11.70 5.73 -1.49
C MET A 121 -11.74 4.99 -0.15
N SER A 122 -10.84 5.36 0.75
CA SER A 122 -10.71 4.84 2.10
C SER A 122 -10.09 5.92 2.99
N PHE A 123 -10.26 5.77 4.29
CA PHE A 123 -9.51 6.52 5.30
C PHE A 123 -8.36 5.68 5.87
N ASP A 124 -8.44 4.35 5.76
CA ASP A 124 -7.43 3.42 6.22
C ASP A 124 -6.50 3.05 5.07
N TRP A 125 -5.28 3.54 5.16
CA TRP A 125 -4.22 3.27 4.21
C TRP A 125 -2.99 2.77 4.95
N GLY A 126 -2.27 1.84 4.36
CA GLY A 126 -0.95 1.46 4.83
C GLY A 126 0.04 2.63 4.77
N ASP A 127 1.18 2.48 5.43
CA ASP A 127 2.25 3.46 5.37
C ASP A 127 2.81 3.63 3.95
N SER A 128 3.61 4.68 3.75
CA SER A 128 4.24 4.97 2.47
C SER A 128 5.67 4.43 2.33
N GLN A 129 6.16 3.65 3.29
CA GLN A 129 7.57 3.24 3.33
C GLN A 129 7.91 2.30 2.16
N ARG A 130 7.03 1.33 1.88
CA ARG A 130 7.23 0.38 0.78
C ARG A 130 7.19 1.07 -0.58
N ILE A 131 6.24 1.99 -0.80
CA ILE A 131 6.19 2.71 -2.08
C ILE A 131 7.40 3.63 -2.28
N LYS A 132 7.91 4.27 -1.22
CA LYS A 132 9.14 5.07 -1.28
C LYS A 132 10.36 4.19 -1.61
N ARG A 133 10.45 2.99 -1.03
CA ARG A 133 11.52 2.04 -1.38
C ARG A 133 11.41 1.60 -2.83
N TRP A 134 10.21 1.22 -3.28
CA TRP A 134 9.92 0.85 -4.66
C TRP A 134 10.30 1.98 -5.63
N GLN A 135 9.85 3.19 -5.37
CA GLN A 135 10.21 4.37 -6.18
C GLN A 135 11.72 4.54 -6.27
N LYS A 136 12.44 4.42 -5.15
CA LYS A 136 13.89 4.52 -5.14
C LYS A 136 14.53 3.45 -6.04
N LEU A 137 14.10 2.21 -5.96
CA LEU A 137 14.61 1.12 -6.80
C LEU A 137 14.35 1.39 -8.28
N MET A 138 13.14 1.82 -8.63
CA MET A 138 12.75 2.07 -10.02
C MET A 138 13.41 3.33 -10.61
N THR A 139 13.73 4.34 -9.80
CA THR A 139 14.35 5.59 -10.28
C THR A 139 15.88 5.60 -10.23
N THR A 140 16.50 4.60 -9.60
CA THR A 140 17.95 4.47 -9.52
C THR A 140 18.59 4.24 -10.90
N ARG A 141 17.85 3.67 -11.84
CA ARG A 141 18.29 3.34 -13.20
C ARG A 141 17.32 3.93 -14.22
N LYS A 142 17.82 4.45 -15.32
CA LYS A 142 16.97 4.91 -16.44
C LYS A 142 16.42 3.76 -17.27
N VAL A 143 17.15 2.63 -17.33
CA VAL A 143 16.78 1.44 -18.07
C VAL A 143 16.90 0.24 -17.13
N HIS A 144 15.86 -0.57 -17.11
CA HIS A 144 15.81 -1.80 -16.33
C HIS A 144 16.01 -3.02 -17.25
N SER A 145 16.83 -3.95 -16.81
CA SER A 145 16.96 -5.28 -17.37
C SER A 145 16.12 -6.29 -16.57
N ARG A 146 15.99 -7.51 -17.10
CA ARG A 146 15.40 -8.62 -16.36
C ARG A 146 16.07 -8.81 -14.99
N ASP A 147 17.39 -8.78 -14.96
CA ASP A 147 18.17 -9.01 -13.73
C ASP A 147 17.93 -7.90 -12.71
N SER A 148 17.83 -6.64 -13.14
CA SER A 148 17.50 -5.53 -12.24
C SER A 148 16.08 -5.61 -11.67
N PHE A 149 15.13 -6.20 -12.37
CA PHE A 149 13.80 -6.49 -11.83
C PHE A 149 13.83 -7.64 -10.81
N ILE A 150 14.65 -8.67 -11.06
CA ILE A 150 14.85 -9.75 -10.09
C ILE A 150 15.47 -9.19 -8.81
N GLU A 151 16.52 -8.36 -8.91
CA GLU A 151 17.12 -7.66 -7.76
C GLU A 151 16.08 -6.85 -6.98
N ALA A 152 15.25 -6.08 -7.68
CA ALA A 152 14.21 -5.27 -7.05
C ALA A 152 13.11 -6.12 -6.38
N GLN A 153 12.77 -7.26 -6.95
CA GLN A 153 11.78 -8.19 -6.40
C GLN A 153 12.30 -8.89 -5.14
N LEU A 154 13.60 -9.12 -5.05
CA LEU A 154 14.26 -9.76 -3.90
C LEU A 154 14.76 -8.75 -2.86
N ASP A 155 14.52 -7.46 -3.06
CA ASP A 155 14.94 -6.42 -2.14
C ASP A 155 14.17 -6.50 -0.82
N THR A 156 14.91 -6.60 0.27
CA THR A 156 14.39 -6.70 1.64
C THR A 156 14.74 -5.50 2.51
N VAL A 157 15.26 -4.41 1.93
CA VAL A 157 15.71 -3.25 2.69
C VAL A 157 14.53 -2.48 3.29
N SER A 158 14.50 -2.38 4.62
CA SER A 158 13.53 -1.56 5.34
C SER A 158 13.82 -0.08 5.18
N PHE A 159 12.95 0.61 4.44
CA PHE A 159 13.03 2.07 4.33
C PHE A 159 12.76 2.76 5.66
N THR A 160 11.87 2.19 6.49
CA THR A 160 11.57 2.69 7.85
C THR A 160 12.82 2.66 8.71
N ALA A 161 13.52 1.54 8.78
CA ALA A 161 14.76 1.43 9.55
C ALA A 161 15.79 2.48 9.11
N ARG A 162 15.99 2.62 7.79
CA ARG A 162 16.93 3.60 7.24
C ARG A 162 16.55 5.06 7.51
N SER A 163 15.27 5.33 7.71
CA SER A 163 14.79 6.69 8.01
C SER A 163 14.82 6.99 9.50
N LEU A 164 14.54 6.01 10.35
CA LEU A 164 14.45 6.18 11.80
C LEU A 164 15.80 6.08 12.51
N LEU A 165 16.62 5.10 12.15
CA LEU A 165 17.89 4.85 12.83
C LEU A 165 18.81 6.08 12.90
N PRO A 166 18.99 6.89 11.84
CA PRO A 166 19.81 8.10 11.93
C PRO A 166 19.27 9.13 12.91
N LEU A 167 17.95 9.25 13.05
CA LEU A 167 17.30 10.21 13.94
C LEU A 167 17.49 9.81 15.41
N ILE A 168 17.33 8.53 15.71
CA ILE A 168 17.44 7.99 17.05
C ILE A 168 18.90 7.77 17.43
N GLY A 169 19.72 7.40 16.46
CA GLY A 169 21.15 7.20 16.65
C GLY A 169 21.81 8.37 17.33
N ALA A 170 21.51 9.60 16.88
CA ALA A 170 22.05 10.81 17.48
C ALA A 170 21.80 10.90 18.98
N GLU A 171 20.61 10.53 19.44
CA GLU A 171 20.23 10.56 20.87
C GLU A 171 20.83 9.38 21.67
N LEU A 172 20.97 8.21 21.05
CA LEU A 172 21.42 6.99 21.73
C LEU A 172 22.95 6.88 21.82
N TRP A 173 23.69 7.47 20.87
CA TRP A 173 25.15 7.37 20.86
C TRP A 173 25.84 8.19 21.96
N PHE A 174 25.27 9.32 22.34
CA PHE A 174 25.79 10.15 23.43
C PHE A 174 25.74 9.46 24.78
N SER A 175 24.83 8.52 25.01
CA SER A 175 24.72 7.77 26.25
C SER A 175 25.69 6.58 26.36
N SER A 176 26.39 6.22 25.29
CA SER A 176 27.26 5.03 25.25
C SER A 176 28.70 5.29 25.67
N GLU A 177 29.16 6.53 25.73
CA GLU A 177 30.53 6.88 26.14
C GLU A 177 30.81 6.63 27.63
N THR A 178 29.76 6.52 28.44
CA THR A 178 29.86 6.28 29.89
C THR A 178 29.63 4.83 30.30
N ALA A 179 29.49 3.89 29.38
CA ALA A 179 29.25 2.48 29.67
C ALA A 179 30.52 1.80 30.24
N THR A 180 30.80 2.02 31.50
CA THR A 180 32.04 1.60 32.15
C THR A 180 32.00 0.21 32.77
N GLY A 181 30.86 -0.53 32.74
CA GLY A 181 31.06 -1.70 33.54
C GLY A 181 30.09 -2.86 33.48
N SER A 182 28.78 -2.68 33.37
CA SER A 182 27.87 -3.81 33.48
C SER A 182 27.79 -4.64 32.21
N THR A 183 27.49 -5.93 32.34
CA THR A 183 27.29 -6.84 31.18
C THR A 183 26.12 -6.37 30.30
N ALA A 184 25.08 -5.76 30.91
CA ALA A 184 23.95 -5.22 30.20
C ALA A 184 24.32 -4.01 29.33
N GLU A 185 25.11 -3.09 29.86
CA GLU A 185 25.59 -1.92 29.13
C GLU A 185 26.49 -2.29 27.95
N LYS A 186 27.39 -3.24 28.16
CA LYS A 186 28.24 -3.76 27.07
C LYS A 186 27.41 -4.39 25.96
N ARG A 187 26.36 -5.15 26.30
CA ARG A 187 25.42 -5.73 25.31
C ARG A 187 24.65 -4.65 24.57
N ARG A 188 24.14 -3.63 25.30
CA ARG A 188 23.45 -2.48 24.69
C ARG A 188 24.35 -1.74 23.71
N LYS A 189 25.58 -1.42 24.12
CA LYS A 189 26.55 -0.78 23.22
C LYS A 189 26.80 -1.61 21.96
N LYS A 190 27.05 -2.90 22.11
CA LYS A 190 27.24 -3.80 20.97
C LYS A 190 26.03 -3.80 20.02
N ALA A 191 24.81 -3.83 20.56
CA ALA A 191 23.59 -3.79 19.74
C ALA A 191 23.46 -2.47 18.97
N LEU A 192 23.75 -1.34 19.61
CA LEU A 192 23.76 -0.03 18.96
C LEU A 192 24.81 0.08 17.87
N ASP A 193 26.02 -0.40 18.12
CA ASP A 193 27.10 -0.43 17.13
C ASP A 193 26.75 -1.31 15.91
N MET A 194 26.01 -2.40 16.11
CA MET A 194 25.49 -3.23 15.03
C MET A 194 24.45 -2.48 14.23
N LEU A 195 23.44 -1.91 14.86
CA LEU A 195 22.39 -1.12 14.20
C LEU A 195 22.95 0.09 13.45
N ALA A 196 24.01 0.73 13.98
CA ALA A 196 24.68 1.86 13.33
C ALA A 196 25.28 1.54 11.96
N ARG A 197 25.80 0.34 11.82
CA ARG A 197 26.46 -0.14 10.59
C ARG A 197 25.53 -0.87 9.65
N TRP A 198 24.32 -1.16 10.12
CA TRP A 198 23.35 -1.94 9.37
C TRP A 198 22.77 -1.12 8.19
N ASN A 199 22.73 -1.74 7.04
CA ASN A 199 22.18 -1.13 5.81
C ASN A 199 20.65 -1.13 5.73
N GLY A 200 19.95 -1.69 6.74
CA GLY A 200 18.50 -1.83 6.76
C GLY A 200 17.97 -3.08 6.05
N GLU A 201 18.83 -3.99 5.59
CA GLU A 201 18.42 -5.23 4.95
C GLU A 201 17.82 -6.19 5.97
N MET A 202 16.56 -6.59 5.76
CA MET A 202 15.84 -7.53 6.64
C MET A 202 16.18 -8.98 6.27
N ASN A 203 17.44 -9.34 6.40
CA ASN A 203 17.96 -10.66 6.13
C ASN A 203 17.87 -11.52 7.40
N GLU A 204 17.26 -12.70 7.31
CA GLU A 204 17.04 -13.62 8.42
C GLU A 204 18.34 -14.17 9.04
N HIS A 205 19.45 -14.12 8.32
CA HIS A 205 20.76 -14.56 8.79
C HIS A 205 21.58 -13.48 9.51
N LEU A 206 21.04 -12.22 9.56
CA LEU A 206 21.67 -11.12 10.26
C LEU A 206 20.99 -10.88 11.63
N PRO A 207 21.74 -10.51 12.67
CA PRO A 207 21.18 -10.20 13.98
C PRO A 207 20.49 -8.83 14.05
N GLU A 208 20.85 -7.88 13.18
CA GLU A 208 20.33 -6.52 13.18
C GLU A 208 18.82 -6.42 12.97
N PRO A 209 18.18 -7.17 12.05
CA PRO A 209 16.73 -7.18 11.90
C PRO A 209 16.00 -7.55 13.19
N LEU A 210 16.51 -8.55 13.93
CA LEU A 210 15.92 -8.96 15.19
C LEU A 210 16.08 -7.86 16.25
N LEU A 211 17.27 -7.26 16.36
CA LEU A 211 17.52 -6.15 17.28
C LEU A 211 16.60 -4.96 16.99
N TYR A 212 16.45 -4.59 15.73
CA TYR A 212 15.58 -3.51 15.29
C TYR A 212 14.09 -3.79 15.56
N SER A 213 13.65 -5.03 15.33
CA SER A 213 12.24 -5.41 15.53
C SER A 213 11.86 -5.54 17.00
N ALA A 214 12.83 -5.83 17.87
CA ALA A 214 12.63 -5.92 19.31
C ALA A 214 12.64 -4.55 20.00
N TRP A 215 13.19 -3.57 19.34
CA TRP A 215 13.27 -2.19 19.83
C TRP A 215 12.04 -1.38 19.46
#